data_8e2c0041a5b9ee2548cb1fd47a88209a
#
_entry.id   8e2c0041a5b9ee2548cb1fd47a88209a
#
_cell.length_a   1.000
_cell.length_b   1.000
_cell.length_c   1.000
_cell.angle_alpha   90.00
_cell.angle_beta   90.00
_cell.angle_gamma   90.00
#
_symmetry.space_group_name_H-M   'P 1'
#
loop_
_entity.id
_entity.type
_entity.pdbx_description
1 polymer ?
#
loop_
_entity_poly.entity_id
_entity_poly.type
_entity_poly.pdbx_seq_one_letter_code
_entity_poly.pdbx_strand_id
1 'polypeptide(L)'
;AWFKLTHRDMGPKSRYLGPEVPKEDLIWQDPLPAATHQPSAEDIASLKSAIAGAGLSVSELVSVAWASASTFRGGDKRGGANGARLALAPQKDWPVNAIASRVLPTLQAIQRASGKASLADIIVLAGVVGVEQAAAAAGVSVNVPFTPGRVDALPEQTDVESFDLLQPLADGFRNYRRIEGGVSTETLLIDKAQQLTLTAPEMTVLFGGLRVLGANYDGSKHGVFTDRVGVLSNDFFVNLLDMATVWKAADDNAELFTGSDRKTGEAKYSATRVDLVFGSNSVLRALAEVYACADGQQKLVHDFVAAWTKVMNLDRFDL
;
A
#
# COMPACT_ATOMS: atom_id res chain seq x y z
N ALA A 1 22.18 -14.56 21.98
CA ALA A 1 21.32 -13.44 22.40
C ALA A 1 21.93 -12.07 22.08
N TRP A 2 23.18 -11.82 22.52
CA TRP A 2 23.87 -10.54 22.25
C TRP A 2 24.03 -10.28 20.75
N PHE A 3 24.47 -11.27 19.97
CA PHE A 3 24.60 -11.16 18.53
C PHE A 3 23.27 -10.84 17.84
N LYS A 4 22.20 -11.50 18.23
CA LYS A 4 20.84 -11.21 17.71
C LYS A 4 20.39 -9.78 18.04
N LEU A 5 20.66 -9.32 19.26
CA LEU A 5 20.31 -7.96 19.69
C LEU A 5 21.08 -6.88 18.92
N THR A 6 22.37 -7.11 18.63
CA THR A 6 23.24 -6.11 18.02
C THR A 6 23.20 -6.11 16.50
N HIS A 7 22.73 -7.20 15.86
CA HIS A 7 22.73 -7.37 14.41
C HIS A 7 21.32 -7.42 13.79
N ARG A 8 20.30 -7.54 14.63
CA ARG A 8 18.91 -7.65 14.18
C ARG A 8 18.47 -6.44 13.34
N ASP A 9 18.88 -5.25 13.75
CA ASP A 9 18.44 -3.99 13.13
C ASP A 9 19.45 -3.46 12.11
N MET A 10 20.41 -4.28 11.70
CA MET A 10 21.41 -3.89 10.70
C MET A 10 20.80 -3.60 9.33
N GLY A 11 19.65 -4.21 9.01
CA GLY A 11 19.12 -4.21 7.65
C GLY A 11 19.98 -5.05 6.69
N PRO A 12 19.90 -4.84 5.38
CA PRO A 12 20.67 -5.59 4.40
C PRO A 12 22.16 -5.35 4.56
N LYS A 13 22.96 -6.40 4.50
CA LYS A 13 24.44 -6.33 4.60
C LYS A 13 25.06 -5.37 3.60
N SER A 14 24.47 -5.21 2.43
CA SER A 14 24.95 -4.30 1.39
C SER A 14 25.06 -2.83 1.82
N ARG A 15 24.39 -2.45 2.92
CA ARG A 15 24.44 -1.09 3.47
C ARG A 15 25.57 -0.85 4.46
N TYR A 16 26.33 -1.89 4.81
CA TYR A 16 27.41 -1.81 5.78
C TYR A 16 28.76 -2.00 5.10
N LEU A 17 29.75 -1.28 5.60
CA LEU A 17 31.12 -1.31 5.08
C LEU A 17 32.08 -1.69 6.20
N GLY A 18 33.16 -2.37 5.83
CA GLY A 18 34.24 -2.69 6.73
C GLY A 18 34.39 -4.19 7.01
N PRO A 19 35.49 -4.57 7.69
CA PRO A 19 35.85 -5.99 7.91
C PRO A 19 34.93 -6.71 8.91
N GLU A 20 34.21 -5.98 9.74
CA GLU A 20 33.36 -6.54 10.79
C GLU A 20 31.92 -6.89 10.30
N VAL A 21 31.60 -6.57 9.04
CA VAL A 21 30.30 -6.94 8.46
C VAL A 21 30.20 -8.47 8.40
N PRO A 22 29.14 -9.08 8.98
CA PRO A 22 28.95 -10.52 8.95
C PRO A 22 28.99 -11.08 7.52
N LYS A 23 29.69 -12.19 7.31
CA LYS A 23 29.75 -12.85 6.00
C LYS A 23 28.47 -13.60 5.68
N GLU A 24 27.79 -14.11 6.69
CA GLU A 24 26.57 -14.91 6.57
C GLU A 24 25.32 -14.01 6.72
N ASP A 25 24.25 -14.37 6.00
CA ASP A 25 22.94 -13.85 6.23
C ASP A 25 22.28 -14.65 7.33
N LEU A 26 21.70 -13.95 8.30
CA LEU A 26 21.01 -14.57 9.43
C LEU A 26 19.52 -14.65 9.12
N ILE A 27 18.87 -15.74 9.53
CA ILE A 27 17.45 -16.00 9.19
C ILE A 27 16.52 -14.85 9.59
N TRP A 28 16.77 -14.19 10.71
CA TRP A 28 15.96 -13.05 11.19
C TRP A 28 16.24 -11.72 10.45
N GLN A 29 17.18 -11.71 9.52
CA GLN A 29 17.44 -10.58 8.62
C GLN A 29 16.64 -10.68 7.32
N ASP A 30 15.74 -11.66 7.23
CA ASP A 30 14.92 -11.94 6.05
C ASP A 30 15.76 -12.10 4.77
N PRO A 31 16.72 -13.04 4.74
CA PRO A 31 17.63 -13.17 3.62
C PRO A 31 16.91 -13.43 2.30
N LEU A 32 17.52 -13.00 1.22
CA LEU A 32 17.00 -13.15 -0.13
C LEU A 32 17.99 -13.91 -0.99
N PRO A 33 17.54 -14.72 -1.97
CA PRO A 33 18.42 -15.35 -2.93
C PRO A 33 19.03 -14.31 -3.88
N ALA A 34 20.06 -14.71 -4.62
CA ALA A 34 20.60 -13.88 -5.68
C ALA A 34 19.55 -13.67 -6.80
N ALA A 35 19.56 -12.50 -7.42
CA ALA A 35 18.66 -12.21 -8.53
C ALA A 35 18.98 -13.11 -9.74
N THR A 36 17.94 -13.77 -10.27
CA THR A 36 18.03 -14.66 -11.42
C THR A 36 17.31 -14.12 -12.65
N HIS A 37 16.53 -13.06 -12.50
CA HIS A 37 15.74 -12.46 -13.57
C HIS A 37 16.12 -10.98 -13.74
N GLN A 38 16.28 -10.58 -14.99
CA GLN A 38 16.44 -9.17 -15.38
C GLN A 38 15.59 -8.93 -16.64
N PRO A 39 14.27 -8.69 -16.46
CA PRO A 39 13.38 -8.50 -17.59
C PRO A 39 13.77 -7.25 -18.38
N SER A 40 13.77 -7.37 -19.71
CA SER A 40 13.96 -6.26 -20.64
C SER A 40 12.76 -5.32 -20.65
N ALA A 41 12.87 -4.17 -21.30
CA ALA A 41 11.74 -3.25 -21.47
C ALA A 41 10.57 -3.92 -22.24
N GLU A 42 10.88 -4.78 -23.22
CA GLU A 42 9.89 -5.56 -23.97
C GLU A 42 9.23 -6.62 -23.08
N ASP A 43 9.98 -7.29 -22.24
CA ASP A 43 9.44 -8.25 -21.27
C ASP A 43 8.46 -7.53 -20.30
N ILE A 44 8.86 -6.36 -19.79
CA ILE A 44 8.00 -5.55 -18.90
C ILE A 44 6.71 -5.11 -19.62
N ALA A 45 6.79 -4.66 -20.86
CA ALA A 45 5.61 -4.27 -21.65
C ALA A 45 4.68 -5.47 -21.89
N SER A 46 5.24 -6.64 -22.20
CA SER A 46 4.48 -7.89 -22.36
C SER A 46 3.80 -8.31 -21.05
N LEU A 47 4.50 -8.23 -19.93
CA LEU A 47 3.95 -8.53 -18.59
C LEU A 47 2.83 -7.55 -18.21
N LYS A 48 3.00 -6.25 -18.44
CA LYS A 48 1.94 -5.26 -18.24
C LYS A 48 0.69 -5.61 -19.04
N SER A 49 0.86 -6.00 -20.31
CA SER A 49 -0.27 -6.39 -21.16
C SER A 49 -0.96 -7.66 -20.64
N ALA A 50 -0.21 -8.65 -20.20
CA ALA A 50 -0.75 -9.88 -19.61
C ALA A 50 -1.54 -9.61 -18.31
N ILE A 51 -1.02 -8.73 -17.45
CA ILE A 51 -1.68 -8.32 -16.20
C ILE A 51 -2.97 -7.54 -16.52
N ALA A 52 -2.92 -6.59 -17.46
CA ALA A 52 -4.08 -5.81 -17.86
C ALA A 52 -5.20 -6.68 -18.47
N GLY A 53 -4.82 -7.75 -19.20
CA GLY A 53 -5.76 -8.72 -19.78
C GLY A 53 -6.24 -9.82 -18.84
N ALA A 54 -5.78 -9.86 -17.59
CA ALA A 54 -6.06 -10.95 -16.66
C ALA A 54 -7.45 -10.89 -15.99
N GLY A 55 -8.25 -9.86 -16.27
CA GLY A 55 -9.60 -9.70 -15.70
C GLY A 55 -9.62 -9.28 -14.24
N LEU A 56 -8.48 -8.83 -13.68
CA LEU A 56 -8.40 -8.28 -12.34
C LEU A 56 -8.83 -6.81 -12.33
N SER A 57 -9.60 -6.42 -11.33
CA SER A 57 -9.99 -5.02 -11.13
C SER A 57 -8.83 -4.15 -10.66
N VAL A 58 -8.94 -2.83 -10.88
CA VAL A 58 -7.98 -1.85 -10.34
C VAL A 58 -7.80 -2.02 -8.83
N SER A 59 -8.89 -2.19 -8.09
CA SER A 59 -8.87 -2.41 -6.65
C SER A 59 -8.02 -3.63 -6.27
N GLU A 60 -8.17 -4.74 -6.98
CA GLU A 60 -7.40 -5.97 -6.76
C GLU A 60 -5.91 -5.79 -7.06
N LEU A 61 -5.60 -5.16 -8.19
CA LEU A 61 -4.22 -4.89 -8.62
C LEU A 61 -3.48 -3.99 -7.63
N VAL A 62 -4.13 -2.91 -7.19
CA VAL A 62 -3.56 -1.96 -6.23
C VAL A 62 -3.44 -2.58 -4.85
N SER A 63 -4.47 -3.29 -4.39
CA SER A 63 -4.49 -3.88 -3.04
C SER A 63 -3.44 -4.96 -2.86
N VAL A 64 -3.19 -5.81 -3.86
CA VAL A 64 -2.16 -6.86 -3.75
C VAL A 64 -0.75 -6.26 -3.69
N ALA A 65 -0.47 -5.23 -4.47
CA ALA A 65 0.82 -4.53 -4.45
C ALA A 65 1.03 -3.80 -3.12
N TRP A 66 0.00 -3.09 -2.63
CA TRP A 66 0.05 -2.45 -1.31
C TRP A 66 0.26 -3.47 -0.18
N ALA A 67 -0.47 -4.58 -0.20
CA ALA A 67 -0.34 -5.66 0.79
C ALA A 67 1.11 -6.22 0.86
N SER A 68 1.78 -6.28 -0.28
CA SER A 68 3.18 -6.71 -0.35
C SER A 68 4.13 -5.66 0.22
N ALA A 69 4.06 -4.42 -0.29
CA ALA A 69 5.04 -3.37 0.01
C ALA A 69 4.84 -2.74 1.39
N SER A 70 3.59 -2.61 1.87
CA SER A 70 3.28 -1.87 3.09
C SER A 70 3.70 -2.57 4.39
N THR A 71 4.27 -3.77 4.33
CA THR A 71 4.89 -4.43 5.48
C THR A 71 6.22 -3.81 5.89
N PHE A 72 6.81 -2.98 5.03
CA PHE A 72 8.09 -2.35 5.31
C PHE A 72 8.05 -1.50 6.59
N ARG A 73 9.11 -1.60 7.36
CA ARG A 73 9.35 -0.79 8.57
C ARG A 73 10.66 -0.01 8.44
N GLY A 74 10.56 1.31 8.39
CA GLY A 74 11.72 2.21 8.28
C GLY A 74 12.70 2.12 9.46
N GLY A 75 12.25 1.63 10.62
CA GLY A 75 13.05 1.52 11.84
C GLY A 75 14.10 0.39 11.77
N ASP A 76 13.69 -0.80 11.38
CA ASP A 76 14.56 -1.98 11.31
C ASP A 76 14.81 -2.51 9.88
N LYS A 77 14.24 -1.82 8.87
CA LYS A 77 14.41 -2.15 7.45
C LYS A 77 13.91 -3.54 7.06
N ARG A 78 12.97 -4.09 7.83
CA ARG A 78 12.32 -5.36 7.53
C ARG A 78 11.03 -5.15 6.74
N GLY A 79 10.57 -6.23 6.12
CA GLY A 79 9.36 -6.21 5.28
C GLY A 79 9.61 -5.58 3.91
N GLY A 80 8.53 -5.27 3.21
CA GLY A 80 8.56 -4.73 1.85
C GLY A 80 8.18 -5.75 0.79
N ALA A 81 8.20 -5.33 -0.47
CA ALA A 81 7.73 -6.13 -1.59
C ALA A 81 8.72 -7.21 -2.04
N ASN A 82 10.03 -7.02 -1.76
CA ASN A 82 11.06 -7.94 -2.17
C ASN A 82 10.94 -9.27 -1.40
N GLY A 83 11.14 -10.38 -2.07
CA GLY A 83 10.94 -11.70 -1.49
C GLY A 83 9.57 -12.31 -1.74
N ALA A 84 8.59 -11.58 -2.28
CA ALA A 84 7.22 -12.04 -2.49
C ALA A 84 6.62 -12.76 -1.28
N ARG A 85 7.00 -12.36 -0.04
CA ARG A 85 6.56 -13.05 1.18
C ARG A 85 5.06 -12.98 1.41
N LEU A 86 4.36 -12.11 0.67
CA LEU A 86 2.90 -12.15 0.59
C LEU A 86 2.35 -13.51 0.12
N ALA A 87 3.14 -14.30 -0.59
CA ALA A 87 2.80 -15.67 -1.01
C ALA A 87 3.22 -16.75 0.00
N LEU A 88 3.92 -16.37 1.08
CA LEU A 88 4.47 -17.28 2.08
C LEU A 88 3.84 -17.04 3.47
N ALA A 89 3.83 -18.07 4.30
CA ALA A 89 3.51 -17.90 5.72
C ALA A 89 4.62 -17.05 6.40
N PRO A 90 4.29 -16.22 7.39
CA PRO A 90 2.96 -16.00 7.94
C PRO A 90 2.15 -14.93 7.17
N GLN A 91 2.79 -14.10 6.30
CA GLN A 91 2.19 -12.91 5.70
C GLN A 91 0.93 -13.21 4.86
N LYS A 92 0.92 -14.34 4.13
CA LYS A 92 -0.25 -14.76 3.33
C LYS A 92 -1.50 -15.01 4.18
N ASP A 93 -1.30 -15.38 5.45
CA ASP A 93 -2.36 -15.83 6.36
C ASP A 93 -2.90 -14.67 7.23
N TRP A 94 -2.30 -13.47 7.14
CA TRP A 94 -2.79 -12.31 7.88
C TRP A 94 -4.16 -11.85 7.35
N PRO A 95 -5.14 -11.59 8.22
CA PRO A 95 -6.50 -11.18 7.80
C PRO A 95 -6.51 -9.98 6.86
N VAL A 96 -5.61 -9.00 7.08
CA VAL A 96 -5.46 -7.81 6.25
C VAL A 96 -5.06 -8.12 4.80
N ASN A 97 -4.57 -9.32 4.53
CA ASN A 97 -4.07 -9.77 3.23
C ASN A 97 -5.02 -10.78 2.54
N ALA A 98 -6.25 -10.91 3.00
CA ALA A 98 -7.22 -11.86 2.42
C ALA A 98 -7.38 -11.71 0.89
N ILE A 99 -7.23 -10.50 0.35
CA ILE A 99 -7.25 -10.22 -1.09
C ILE A 99 -6.18 -11.03 -1.86
N ALA A 100 -5.04 -11.28 -1.24
CA ALA A 100 -3.91 -11.97 -1.88
C ALA A 100 -4.29 -13.39 -2.31
N SER A 101 -5.09 -14.11 -1.53
CA SER A 101 -5.52 -15.48 -1.86
C SER A 101 -6.29 -15.56 -3.19
N ARG A 102 -6.99 -14.48 -3.55
CA ARG A 102 -7.77 -14.38 -4.80
C ARG A 102 -6.91 -13.94 -5.98
N VAL A 103 -5.97 -13.03 -5.77
CA VAL A 103 -5.20 -12.38 -6.83
C VAL A 103 -3.92 -13.15 -7.18
N LEU A 104 -3.20 -13.64 -6.17
CA LEU A 104 -1.90 -14.30 -6.36
C LEU A 104 -1.93 -15.50 -7.34
N PRO A 105 -2.94 -16.38 -7.36
CA PRO A 105 -2.96 -17.49 -8.31
C PRO A 105 -2.87 -17.03 -9.77
N THR A 106 -3.53 -15.91 -10.11
CA THR A 106 -3.47 -15.31 -11.46
C THR A 106 -2.10 -14.74 -11.74
N LEU A 107 -1.50 -13.98 -10.81
CA LEU A 107 -0.16 -13.41 -10.98
C LEU A 107 0.91 -14.50 -11.07
N GLN A 108 0.80 -15.57 -10.29
CA GLN A 108 1.68 -16.74 -10.37
C GLN A 108 1.54 -17.48 -11.71
N ALA A 109 0.34 -17.52 -12.29
CA ALA A 109 0.17 -18.10 -13.62
C ALA A 109 0.88 -17.26 -14.70
N ILE A 110 0.80 -15.92 -14.62
CA ILE A 110 1.54 -15.01 -15.49
C ILE A 110 3.06 -15.18 -15.32
N GLN A 111 3.54 -15.29 -14.06
CA GLN A 111 4.94 -15.55 -13.76
C GLN A 111 5.43 -16.82 -14.45
N ARG A 112 4.72 -17.93 -14.24
CA ARG A 112 5.09 -19.24 -14.84
C ARG A 112 5.05 -19.22 -16.37
N ALA A 113 4.08 -18.54 -16.94
CA ALA A 113 3.93 -18.47 -18.39
C ALA A 113 5.04 -17.63 -19.05
N SER A 114 5.48 -16.57 -18.39
CA SER A 114 6.54 -15.70 -18.92
C SER A 114 7.95 -16.24 -18.64
N GLY A 115 8.19 -16.73 -17.43
CA GLY A 115 9.53 -17.12 -16.94
C GLY A 115 10.56 -15.98 -16.93
N LYS A 116 10.11 -14.70 -16.98
CA LYS A 116 10.96 -13.54 -17.19
C LYS A 116 11.20 -12.68 -15.97
N ALA A 117 10.31 -12.75 -14.98
CA ALA A 117 10.34 -11.93 -13.78
C ALA A 117 10.04 -12.76 -12.53
N SER A 118 10.48 -12.28 -11.36
CA SER A 118 10.07 -12.82 -10.07
C SER A 118 8.59 -12.53 -9.78
N LEU A 119 7.99 -13.30 -8.89
CA LEU A 119 6.63 -13.01 -8.41
C LEU A 119 6.59 -11.65 -7.69
N ALA A 120 7.64 -11.29 -6.96
CA ALA A 120 7.76 -9.99 -6.30
C ALA A 120 7.67 -8.83 -7.30
N ASP A 121 8.38 -8.93 -8.43
CA ASP A 121 8.29 -7.93 -9.48
C ASP A 121 6.90 -7.91 -10.15
N ILE A 122 6.29 -9.06 -10.38
CA ILE A 122 4.94 -9.14 -10.97
C ILE A 122 3.89 -8.55 -10.03
N ILE A 123 3.99 -8.74 -8.72
CA ILE A 123 3.08 -8.13 -7.74
C ILE A 123 3.18 -6.60 -7.79
N VAL A 124 4.40 -6.06 -7.80
CA VAL A 124 4.60 -4.61 -7.90
C VAL A 124 4.14 -4.08 -9.25
N LEU A 125 4.42 -4.81 -10.34
CA LEU A 125 3.97 -4.45 -11.68
C LEU A 125 2.44 -4.48 -11.82
N ALA A 126 1.76 -5.37 -11.09
CA ALA A 126 0.29 -5.35 -11.00
C ALA A 126 -0.22 -4.02 -10.43
N GLY A 127 0.41 -3.53 -9.36
CA GLY A 127 0.09 -2.21 -8.82
C GLY A 127 0.35 -1.06 -9.82
N VAL A 128 1.46 -1.14 -10.57
CA VAL A 128 1.76 -0.18 -11.65
C VAL A 128 0.63 -0.15 -12.68
N VAL A 129 0.22 -1.33 -13.18
CA VAL A 129 -0.89 -1.44 -14.16
C VAL A 129 -2.19 -0.87 -13.58
N GLY A 130 -2.52 -1.21 -12.33
CA GLY A 130 -3.72 -0.70 -11.67
C GLY A 130 -3.74 0.83 -11.55
N VAL A 131 -2.61 1.43 -11.15
CA VAL A 131 -2.49 2.90 -11.02
C VAL A 131 -2.54 3.58 -12.39
N GLU A 132 -1.87 3.04 -13.41
CA GLU A 132 -1.92 3.58 -14.79
C GLU A 132 -3.35 3.54 -15.35
N GLN A 133 -4.08 2.44 -15.17
CA GLN A 133 -5.48 2.31 -15.59
C GLN A 133 -6.38 3.31 -14.85
N ALA A 134 -6.20 3.45 -13.55
CA ALA A 134 -6.98 4.37 -12.72
C ALA A 134 -6.74 5.84 -13.08
N ALA A 135 -5.49 6.20 -13.35
CA ALA A 135 -5.13 7.55 -13.80
C ALA A 135 -5.68 7.85 -15.20
N ALA A 136 -5.57 6.90 -16.13
CA ALA A 136 -6.15 7.04 -17.48
C ALA A 136 -7.68 7.21 -17.41
N ALA A 137 -8.37 6.46 -16.55
CA ALA A 137 -9.80 6.62 -16.32
C ALA A 137 -10.17 7.98 -15.71
N ALA A 138 -9.24 8.62 -14.99
CA ALA A 138 -9.37 10.00 -14.51
C ALA A 138 -9.00 11.06 -15.57
N GLY A 139 -8.66 10.66 -16.78
CA GLY A 139 -8.25 11.56 -17.88
C GLY A 139 -6.79 12.04 -17.77
N VAL A 140 -5.96 11.42 -16.95
CA VAL A 140 -4.55 11.78 -16.78
C VAL A 140 -3.67 10.61 -17.21
N SER A 141 -2.90 10.81 -18.27
CA SER A 141 -1.93 9.80 -18.73
C SER A 141 -0.64 9.90 -17.93
N VAL A 142 -0.25 8.81 -17.30
CA VAL A 142 1.01 8.71 -16.55
C VAL A 142 1.74 7.42 -16.88
N ASN A 143 3.04 7.46 -16.76
CA ASN A 143 3.87 6.26 -16.71
C ASN A 143 4.37 6.10 -15.26
N VAL A 144 3.89 5.06 -14.58
CA VAL A 144 4.30 4.77 -13.21
C VAL A 144 5.70 4.14 -13.23
N PRO A 145 6.69 4.74 -12.57
CA PRO A 145 8.04 4.19 -12.55
C PRO A 145 8.08 2.77 -11.98
N PHE A 146 8.75 1.88 -12.69
CA PHE A 146 8.98 0.51 -12.27
C PHE A 146 10.44 0.11 -12.51
N THR A 147 11.10 -0.34 -11.47
CA THR A 147 12.46 -0.90 -11.56
C THR A 147 12.42 -2.38 -11.21
N PRO A 148 12.72 -3.28 -12.16
CA PRO A 148 12.77 -4.72 -11.92
C PRO A 148 13.97 -5.12 -11.06
N GLY A 149 14.03 -6.40 -10.68
CA GLY A 149 15.19 -6.97 -9.98
C GLY A 149 14.87 -7.44 -8.56
N ARG A 150 13.60 -7.44 -8.15
CA ARG A 150 13.17 -8.15 -6.94
C ARG A 150 13.29 -9.64 -7.15
N VAL A 151 13.43 -10.37 -6.06
CA VAL A 151 13.55 -11.83 -6.04
C VAL A 151 12.45 -12.45 -5.20
N ASP A 152 12.25 -13.75 -5.34
CA ASP A 152 11.30 -14.50 -4.54
C ASP A 152 12.05 -15.26 -3.44
N ALA A 153 11.69 -15.02 -2.18
CA ALA A 153 12.23 -15.74 -1.05
C ALA A 153 11.72 -17.18 -1.01
N LEU A 154 12.53 -18.07 -0.48
CA LEU A 154 12.13 -19.43 -0.17
C LEU A 154 11.51 -19.47 1.25
N PRO A 155 10.63 -20.47 1.54
CA PRO A 155 10.11 -20.64 2.90
C PRO A 155 11.18 -20.72 3.98
N GLU A 156 12.31 -21.38 3.69
CA GLU A 156 13.44 -21.56 4.59
C GLU A 156 14.20 -20.25 4.86
N GLN A 157 13.96 -19.22 4.07
CA GLN A 157 14.54 -17.87 4.22
C GLN A 157 13.63 -16.94 5.02
N THR A 158 12.56 -17.46 5.61
CA THR A 158 11.63 -16.68 6.44
C THR A 158 11.60 -17.26 7.85
N ASP A 159 12.07 -16.49 8.83
CA ASP A 159 11.86 -16.78 10.24
C ASP A 159 10.39 -16.45 10.59
N VAL A 160 9.52 -17.45 10.47
CA VAL A 160 8.05 -17.29 10.57
C VAL A 160 7.64 -16.58 11.87
N GLU A 161 8.22 -17.00 13.00
CA GLU A 161 7.91 -16.42 14.32
C GLU A 161 8.32 -14.94 14.40
N SER A 162 9.53 -14.64 13.96
CA SER A 162 10.05 -13.27 13.95
C SER A 162 9.37 -12.39 12.88
N PHE A 163 9.01 -12.97 11.72
CA PHE A 163 8.34 -12.24 10.64
C PHE A 163 6.88 -11.92 10.98
N ASP A 164 6.22 -12.73 11.81
CA ASP A 164 4.83 -12.45 12.22
C ASP A 164 4.69 -11.15 13.04
N LEU A 165 5.79 -10.67 13.63
CA LEU A 165 5.83 -9.35 14.26
C LEU A 165 5.68 -8.17 13.29
N LEU A 166 5.74 -8.42 11.98
CA LEU A 166 5.48 -7.43 10.94
C LEU A 166 3.98 -7.28 10.63
N GLN A 167 3.13 -8.17 11.15
CA GLN A 167 1.68 -8.03 10.99
C GLN A 167 1.24 -6.69 11.56
N PRO A 168 0.60 -5.81 10.76
CA PRO A 168 0.25 -4.49 11.22
C PRO A 168 -0.79 -4.54 12.36
N LEU A 169 -0.61 -3.71 13.37
CA LEU A 169 -1.65 -3.44 14.38
C LEU A 169 -2.83 -2.71 13.73
N ALA A 170 -2.52 -1.82 12.80
CA ALA A 170 -3.47 -1.15 11.94
C ALA A 170 -2.81 -0.77 10.61
N ASP A 171 -3.62 -0.68 9.58
CA ASP A 171 -3.28 -0.08 8.30
C ASP A 171 -4.42 0.85 7.88
N GLY A 172 -4.34 2.10 8.29
CA GLY A 172 -5.35 3.10 8.00
C GLY A 172 -5.55 3.33 6.50
N PHE A 173 -4.53 3.06 5.68
CA PHE A 173 -4.64 3.15 4.22
C PHE A 173 -5.61 2.12 3.62
N ARG A 174 -5.84 0.98 4.32
CA ARG A 174 -6.79 -0.08 3.93
C ARG A 174 -7.96 -0.23 4.90
N ASN A 175 -8.18 0.72 5.82
CA ASN A 175 -9.20 0.63 6.89
C ASN A 175 -9.06 -0.61 7.79
N TYR A 176 -7.85 -1.12 7.98
CA TYR A 176 -7.60 -2.28 8.83
C TYR A 176 -7.20 -1.87 10.24
N ARG A 177 -7.79 -2.55 11.22
CA ARG A 177 -7.40 -2.48 12.63
C ARG A 177 -7.52 -3.85 13.28
N ARG A 178 -6.41 -4.35 13.85
CA ARG A 178 -6.37 -5.67 14.50
C ARG A 178 -6.80 -5.63 15.96
N ILE A 179 -6.46 -4.55 16.65
CA ILE A 179 -6.69 -4.39 18.09
C ILE A 179 -7.67 -3.25 18.31
N GLU A 180 -8.76 -3.55 19.02
CA GLU A 180 -9.70 -2.54 19.47
C GLU A 180 -9.26 -1.93 20.80
N GLY A 181 -9.46 -0.61 20.95
CA GLY A 181 -9.12 0.13 22.17
C GLY A 181 -7.66 0.53 22.31
N GLY A 182 -7.35 1.25 23.36
CA GLY A 182 -6.00 1.71 23.71
C GLY A 182 -5.51 2.91 22.91
N VAL A 183 -4.82 2.70 21.81
CA VAL A 183 -4.26 3.78 20.98
C VAL A 183 -5.30 4.25 19.95
N SER A 184 -5.39 5.57 19.73
CA SER A 184 -6.33 6.13 18.76
C SER A 184 -5.99 5.72 17.33
N THR A 185 -7.01 5.60 16.47
CA THR A 185 -6.85 5.24 15.06
C THR A 185 -6.00 6.24 14.29
N GLU A 186 -6.06 7.52 14.65
CA GLU A 186 -5.23 8.58 14.06
C GLU A 186 -3.75 8.39 14.41
N THR A 187 -3.44 8.03 15.66
CA THR A 187 -2.07 7.73 16.09
C THR A 187 -1.51 6.51 15.34
N LEU A 188 -2.33 5.46 15.17
CA LEU A 188 -1.95 4.27 14.42
C LEU A 188 -1.73 4.57 12.91
N LEU A 189 -2.49 5.51 12.32
CA LEU A 189 -2.25 5.97 10.95
C LEU A 189 -0.90 6.68 10.83
N ILE A 190 -0.59 7.57 11.78
CA ILE A 190 0.69 8.28 11.81
C ILE A 190 1.85 7.31 12.00
N ASP A 191 1.72 6.34 12.91
CA ASP A 191 2.72 5.29 13.12
C ASP A 191 2.98 4.51 11.82
N LYS A 192 1.91 4.09 11.14
CA LYS A 192 2.03 3.40 9.85
C LYS A 192 2.70 4.27 8.78
N ALA A 193 2.35 5.55 8.69
CA ALA A 193 2.98 6.48 7.76
C ALA A 193 4.48 6.68 8.07
N GLN A 194 4.85 6.76 9.35
CA GLN A 194 6.25 6.86 9.77
C GLN A 194 7.04 5.58 9.45
N GLN A 195 6.45 4.41 9.67
CA GLN A 195 7.08 3.13 9.27
C GLN A 195 7.37 3.09 7.77
N LEU A 196 6.48 3.65 6.95
CA LEU A 196 6.65 3.80 5.50
C LEU A 196 7.45 5.06 5.11
N THR A 197 8.04 5.77 6.08
CA THR A 197 8.83 6.99 5.85
C THR A 197 8.10 8.11 5.10
N LEU A 198 6.75 8.14 5.20
CA LEU A 198 5.92 9.10 4.48
C LEU A 198 5.89 10.45 5.20
N THR A 199 5.95 11.51 4.41
CA THR A 199 5.62 12.87 4.85
C THR A 199 4.10 13.05 4.92
N ALA A 200 3.64 14.14 5.56
CA ALA A 200 2.20 14.43 5.64
C ALA A 200 1.52 14.57 4.25
N PRO A 201 2.11 15.26 3.25
CA PRO A 201 1.55 15.26 1.88
C PRO A 201 1.49 13.87 1.25
N GLU A 202 2.55 13.07 1.35
CA GLU A 202 2.59 11.71 0.80
C GLU A 202 1.55 10.80 1.48
N MET A 203 1.42 10.88 2.81
CA MET A 203 0.37 10.17 3.55
C MET A 203 -1.02 10.60 3.07
N THR A 204 -1.26 11.89 2.93
CA THR A 204 -2.56 12.44 2.54
C THR A 204 -2.97 11.97 1.14
N VAL A 205 -2.09 12.10 0.15
CA VAL A 205 -2.41 11.73 -1.24
C VAL A 205 -2.61 10.23 -1.38
N LEU A 206 -1.78 9.40 -0.73
CA LEU A 206 -1.95 7.94 -0.74
C LEU A 206 -3.25 7.52 -0.06
N PHE A 207 -3.56 8.13 1.07
CA PHE A 207 -4.79 7.83 1.80
C PHE A 207 -6.04 8.08 0.95
N GLY A 208 -6.22 9.29 0.43
CA GLY A 208 -7.38 9.63 -0.40
C GLY A 208 -7.42 8.85 -1.71
N GLY A 209 -6.26 8.64 -2.35
CA GLY A 209 -6.17 7.85 -3.58
C GLY A 209 -6.56 6.38 -3.35
N LEU A 210 -6.06 5.72 -2.31
CA LEU A 210 -6.43 4.34 -2.01
C LEU A 210 -7.91 4.18 -1.67
N ARG A 211 -8.56 5.20 -1.09
CA ARG A 211 -10.02 5.20 -0.86
C ARG A 211 -10.80 5.19 -2.17
N VAL A 212 -10.50 6.09 -3.11
CA VAL A 212 -11.21 6.12 -4.40
C VAL A 212 -10.88 4.90 -5.27
N LEU A 213 -9.74 4.26 -5.06
CA LEU A 213 -9.38 3.01 -5.72
C LEU A 213 -10.07 1.78 -5.11
N GLY A 214 -10.77 1.93 -3.97
CA GLY A 214 -11.48 0.84 -3.31
C GLY A 214 -10.56 -0.18 -2.64
N ALA A 215 -9.45 0.28 -2.06
CA ALA A 215 -8.42 -0.59 -1.48
C ALA A 215 -8.68 -1.02 -0.03
N ASN A 216 -9.89 -0.82 0.51
CA ASN A 216 -10.24 -1.30 1.84
C ASN A 216 -10.08 -2.82 1.93
N TYR A 217 -9.45 -3.32 3.01
CA TYR A 217 -9.03 -4.73 3.13
C TYR A 217 -10.20 -5.73 3.07
N ASP A 218 -11.37 -5.30 3.54
CA ASP A 218 -12.61 -6.08 3.62
C ASP A 218 -13.61 -5.76 2.50
N GLY A 219 -13.25 -4.86 1.57
CA GLY A 219 -14.13 -4.37 0.52
C GLY A 219 -15.24 -3.43 1.01
N SER A 220 -15.19 -2.96 2.27
CA SER A 220 -16.14 -1.99 2.81
C SER A 220 -16.08 -0.67 2.03
N LYS A 221 -17.17 0.11 2.13
CA LYS A 221 -17.27 1.44 1.50
C LYS A 221 -16.97 2.60 2.45
N HIS A 222 -16.43 2.31 3.63
CA HIS A 222 -16.07 3.35 4.58
C HIS A 222 -14.95 4.22 4.00
N GLY A 223 -15.17 5.54 3.91
CA GLY A 223 -14.23 6.48 3.33
C GLY A 223 -14.18 6.49 1.79
N VAL A 224 -14.93 5.64 1.12
CA VAL A 224 -15.02 5.63 -0.35
C VAL A 224 -16.00 6.71 -0.79
N PHE A 225 -15.50 7.96 -0.86
CA PHE A 225 -16.34 9.13 -1.17
C PHE A 225 -16.35 9.40 -2.69
N THR A 226 -16.74 8.41 -3.47
CA THR A 226 -16.85 8.51 -4.94
C THR A 226 -17.87 7.51 -5.47
N ASP A 227 -18.53 7.87 -6.56
CA ASP A 227 -19.36 6.97 -7.36
C ASP A 227 -18.56 6.26 -8.46
N ARG A 228 -17.28 6.61 -8.64
CA ARG A 228 -16.38 6.12 -9.69
C ARG A 228 -15.23 5.32 -9.09
N VAL A 229 -15.55 4.28 -8.32
CA VAL A 229 -14.53 3.43 -7.68
C VAL A 229 -13.58 2.84 -8.73
N GLY A 230 -12.28 2.89 -8.47
CA GLY A 230 -11.23 2.45 -9.39
C GLY A 230 -10.71 3.56 -10.31
N VAL A 231 -11.26 4.77 -10.21
CA VAL A 231 -10.75 5.97 -10.90
C VAL A 231 -9.89 6.77 -9.91
N LEU A 232 -8.66 7.10 -10.26
CA LEU A 232 -7.77 7.90 -9.41
C LEU A 232 -8.16 9.39 -9.49
N SER A 233 -9.31 9.70 -8.88
CA SER A 233 -9.89 11.03 -8.83
C SER A 233 -9.63 11.73 -7.49
N ASN A 234 -9.83 13.05 -7.47
CA ASN A 234 -9.78 13.83 -6.23
C ASN A 234 -11.11 13.81 -5.46
N ASP A 235 -12.04 12.95 -5.85
CA ASP A 235 -13.39 12.86 -5.27
C ASP A 235 -13.37 12.70 -3.75
N PHE A 236 -12.42 11.92 -3.18
CA PHE A 236 -12.29 11.78 -1.74
C PHE A 236 -12.20 13.13 -1.04
N PHE A 237 -11.31 14.01 -1.51
CA PHE A 237 -11.09 15.30 -0.88
C PHE A 237 -12.23 16.28 -1.14
N VAL A 238 -12.76 16.30 -2.35
CA VAL A 238 -13.91 17.14 -2.72
C VAL A 238 -15.13 16.81 -1.85
N ASN A 239 -15.46 15.52 -1.72
CA ASN A 239 -16.64 15.08 -0.97
C ASN A 239 -16.43 15.11 0.55
N LEU A 240 -15.20 14.90 1.05
CA LEU A 240 -14.86 15.08 2.45
C LEU A 240 -15.09 16.51 2.92
N LEU A 241 -14.75 17.50 2.08
CA LEU A 241 -14.83 18.92 2.41
C LEU A 241 -16.16 19.57 1.99
N ASP A 242 -17.07 18.79 1.38
CA ASP A 242 -18.40 19.30 0.95
C ASP A 242 -19.23 19.70 2.16
N MET A 243 -19.51 21.01 2.27
CA MET A 243 -20.33 21.58 3.33
C MET A 243 -21.83 21.17 3.25
N ALA A 244 -22.25 20.57 2.15
CA ALA A 244 -23.60 19.98 2.03
C ALA A 244 -23.72 18.65 2.78
N THR A 245 -22.61 18.03 3.19
CA THR A 245 -22.60 16.79 3.96
C THR A 245 -22.49 17.08 5.45
N VAL A 246 -23.33 16.43 6.26
CA VAL A 246 -23.30 16.47 7.73
C VAL A 246 -22.87 15.11 8.24
N TRP A 247 -21.81 15.09 9.03
CA TRP A 247 -21.28 13.87 9.64
C TRP A 247 -21.84 13.67 11.05
N LYS A 248 -22.31 12.46 11.35
CA LYS A 248 -22.76 12.05 12.70
C LYS A 248 -22.15 10.71 13.05
N ALA A 249 -21.74 10.55 14.30
CA ALA A 249 -21.30 9.25 14.81
C ALA A 249 -22.41 8.21 14.64
N ALA A 250 -22.03 7.04 14.14
CA ALA A 250 -22.92 5.90 13.93
C ALA A 250 -22.81 4.87 15.07
N ASP A 251 -21.78 5.00 15.91
CA ASP A 251 -21.54 4.16 17.08
C ASP A 251 -21.17 5.02 18.32
N ASP A 252 -21.25 4.41 19.51
CA ASP A 252 -20.98 5.08 20.78
C ASP A 252 -19.51 5.45 20.97
N ASN A 253 -18.60 4.79 20.26
CA ASN A 253 -17.16 5.03 20.33
C ASN A 253 -16.69 6.10 19.34
N ALA A 254 -17.59 6.59 18.47
CA ALA A 254 -17.26 7.52 17.39
C ALA A 254 -16.12 7.03 16.48
N GLU A 255 -16.09 5.74 16.17
CA GLU A 255 -15.17 5.13 15.21
C GLU A 255 -15.77 5.07 13.81
N LEU A 256 -17.10 4.97 13.70
CA LEU A 256 -17.86 5.03 12.46
C LEU A 256 -18.78 6.25 12.41
N PHE A 257 -18.93 6.80 11.22
CA PHE A 257 -19.75 7.99 10.96
C PHE A 257 -20.63 7.78 9.74
N THR A 258 -21.81 8.39 9.77
CA THR A 258 -22.70 8.52 8.62
C THR A 258 -22.66 9.96 8.13
N GLY A 259 -22.38 10.15 6.85
CA GLY A 259 -22.48 11.41 6.14
C GLY A 259 -23.83 11.50 5.44
N SER A 260 -24.63 12.50 5.78
CA SER A 260 -25.96 12.73 5.20
C SER A 260 -26.05 14.08 4.51
N ASP A 261 -26.85 14.17 3.48
CA ASP A 261 -27.19 15.45 2.86
C ASP A 261 -27.84 16.39 3.87
N ARG A 262 -27.32 17.61 3.97
CA ARG A 262 -27.75 18.61 4.96
C ARG A 262 -29.20 19.04 4.79
N LYS A 263 -29.73 19.02 3.56
CA LYS A 263 -31.08 19.49 3.25
C LYS A 263 -32.12 18.38 3.34
N THR A 264 -31.78 17.21 2.77
CA THR A 264 -32.73 16.09 2.68
C THR A 264 -32.61 15.12 3.85
N GLY A 265 -31.44 15.05 4.52
CA GLY A 265 -31.18 14.07 5.58
C GLY A 265 -30.82 12.68 5.03
N GLU A 266 -30.80 12.48 3.71
CA GLU A 266 -30.49 11.20 3.10
C GLU A 266 -29.03 10.84 3.32
N ALA A 267 -28.76 9.58 3.69
CA ALA A 267 -27.39 9.08 3.86
C ALA A 267 -26.70 9.00 2.50
N LYS A 268 -25.51 9.58 2.40
CA LYS A 268 -24.65 9.59 1.21
C LYS A 268 -23.45 8.68 1.35
N TYR A 269 -22.75 8.78 2.49
CA TYR A 269 -21.47 8.12 2.73
C TYR A 269 -21.40 7.53 4.13
N SER A 270 -20.50 6.59 4.31
CA SER A 270 -20.01 6.18 5.62
C SER A 270 -18.50 6.42 5.71
N ALA A 271 -18.01 6.75 6.90
CA ALA A 271 -16.60 7.04 7.14
C ALA A 271 -16.12 6.39 8.42
N THR A 272 -14.85 6.10 8.49
CA THR A 272 -14.18 5.86 9.76
C THR A 272 -13.67 7.18 10.34
N ARG A 273 -13.30 7.18 11.60
CA ARG A 273 -12.68 8.31 12.28
C ARG A 273 -11.42 8.79 11.54
N VAL A 274 -10.63 7.84 11.00
CA VAL A 274 -9.40 8.16 10.25
C VAL A 274 -9.70 8.91 8.95
N ASP A 275 -10.84 8.64 8.29
CA ASP A 275 -11.22 9.36 7.08
C ASP A 275 -11.49 10.83 7.39
N LEU A 276 -12.18 11.09 8.51
CA LEU A 276 -12.62 12.44 8.86
C LEU A 276 -11.51 13.32 9.42
N VAL A 277 -10.39 12.74 9.90
CA VAL A 277 -9.26 13.53 10.41
C VAL A 277 -8.64 14.41 9.33
N PHE A 278 -8.71 14.01 8.05
CA PHE A 278 -8.24 14.81 6.92
C PHE A 278 -9.09 16.05 6.66
N GLY A 279 -10.30 16.11 7.20
CA GLY A 279 -11.16 17.29 7.16
C GLY A 279 -11.16 18.12 8.45
N SER A 280 -10.67 17.57 9.56
CA SER A 280 -10.77 18.19 10.90
C SER A 280 -9.42 18.62 11.50
N ASN A 281 -8.32 17.92 11.18
CA ASN A 281 -6.98 18.35 11.60
C ASN A 281 -6.50 19.50 10.70
N SER A 282 -6.01 20.61 11.28
CA SER A 282 -5.68 21.82 10.53
C SER A 282 -4.62 21.62 9.45
N VAL A 283 -3.59 20.80 9.70
CA VAL A 283 -2.52 20.53 8.73
C VAL A 283 -3.03 19.62 7.61
N LEU A 284 -3.69 18.52 7.97
CA LEU A 284 -4.22 17.56 6.99
C LEU A 284 -5.34 18.17 6.15
N ARG A 285 -6.17 19.03 6.75
CA ARG A 285 -7.22 19.77 6.04
C ARG A 285 -6.63 20.72 5.01
N ALA A 286 -5.57 21.45 5.34
CA ALA A 286 -4.91 22.34 4.38
C ALA A 286 -4.36 21.56 3.18
N LEU A 287 -3.81 20.35 3.39
CA LEU A 287 -3.39 19.45 2.31
C LEU A 287 -4.59 18.92 1.50
N ALA A 288 -5.67 18.54 2.19
CA ALA A 288 -6.90 18.08 1.54
C ALA A 288 -7.52 19.17 0.65
N GLU A 289 -7.50 20.42 1.09
CA GLU A 289 -8.01 21.57 0.31
C GLU A 289 -7.22 21.78 -0.99
N VAL A 290 -5.89 21.58 -0.99
CA VAL A 290 -5.09 21.63 -2.21
C VAL A 290 -5.57 20.62 -3.25
N TYR A 291 -5.82 19.37 -2.83
CA TYR A 291 -6.30 18.33 -3.75
C TYR A 291 -7.79 18.49 -4.12
N ALA A 292 -8.59 19.13 -3.27
CA ALA A 292 -10.01 19.38 -3.53
C ALA A 292 -10.26 20.54 -4.50
N CYS A 293 -9.24 21.36 -4.82
CA CYS A 293 -9.36 22.43 -5.80
C CYS A 293 -9.79 21.91 -7.18
N ALA A 294 -10.47 22.74 -7.94
CA ALA A 294 -10.96 22.37 -9.29
C ALA A 294 -9.84 21.97 -10.26
N ASP A 295 -8.64 22.48 -10.06
CA ASP A 295 -7.41 22.15 -10.82
C ASP A 295 -6.52 21.12 -10.09
N GLY A 296 -6.98 20.59 -8.94
CA GLY A 296 -6.21 19.68 -8.10
C GLY A 296 -6.01 18.26 -8.67
N GLN A 297 -6.81 17.85 -9.65
CA GLN A 297 -6.84 16.48 -10.17
C GLN A 297 -5.49 16.02 -10.73
N GLN A 298 -4.85 16.79 -11.58
CA GLN A 298 -3.54 16.43 -12.15
C GLN A 298 -2.47 16.33 -11.07
N LYS A 299 -2.43 17.32 -10.17
CA LYS A 299 -1.49 17.32 -9.05
C LYS A 299 -1.66 16.08 -8.19
N LEU A 300 -2.90 15.72 -7.84
CA LEU A 300 -3.20 14.52 -7.07
C LEU A 300 -2.62 13.27 -7.73
N VAL A 301 -2.84 13.08 -9.04
CA VAL A 301 -2.36 11.90 -9.75
C VAL A 301 -0.82 11.84 -9.74
N HIS A 302 -0.14 12.93 -10.03
CA HIS A 302 1.33 12.96 -10.03
C HIS A 302 1.92 12.74 -8.63
N ASP A 303 1.37 13.37 -7.62
CA ASP A 303 1.83 13.21 -6.24
C ASP A 303 1.55 11.78 -5.73
N PHE A 304 0.39 11.20 -6.11
CA PHE A 304 0.08 9.80 -5.80
C PHE A 304 1.09 8.85 -6.43
N VAL A 305 1.39 9.01 -7.73
CA VAL A 305 2.38 8.18 -8.43
C VAL A 305 3.75 8.28 -7.77
N ALA A 306 4.18 9.47 -7.38
CA ALA A 306 5.46 9.67 -6.70
C ALA A 306 5.49 8.96 -5.33
N ALA A 307 4.46 9.16 -4.50
CA ALA A 307 4.36 8.53 -3.19
C ALA A 307 4.18 7.00 -3.28
N TRP A 308 3.39 6.53 -4.26
CA TRP A 308 3.23 5.10 -4.57
C TRP A 308 4.57 4.46 -4.93
N THR A 309 5.29 5.04 -5.88
CA THR A 309 6.61 4.56 -6.31
C THR A 309 7.60 4.49 -5.15
N LYS A 310 7.58 5.49 -4.26
CA LYS A 310 8.38 5.49 -3.04
C LYS A 310 8.06 4.26 -2.18
N VAL A 311 6.79 4.00 -1.89
CA VAL A 311 6.39 2.84 -1.06
C VAL A 311 6.80 1.52 -1.70
N MET A 312 6.60 1.37 -3.01
CA MET A 312 6.96 0.15 -3.74
C MET A 312 8.48 -0.14 -3.76
N ASN A 313 9.32 0.88 -3.48
CA ASN A 313 10.78 0.77 -3.53
C ASN A 313 11.46 0.91 -2.16
N LEU A 314 10.73 0.98 -1.05
CA LEU A 314 11.31 1.21 0.28
C LEU A 314 12.36 0.17 0.70
N ASP A 315 12.20 -1.06 0.24
CA ASP A 315 13.10 -2.19 0.50
C ASP A 315 14.15 -2.42 -0.61
N ARG A 316 14.20 -1.54 -1.61
CA ARG A 316 15.18 -1.60 -2.71
C ARG A 316 16.43 -0.82 -2.32
N PHE A 317 17.33 -1.51 -1.62
CA PHE A 317 18.60 -0.94 -1.15
C PHE A 317 19.71 -1.02 -2.22
N ASP A 318 19.38 -1.48 -3.38
CA ASP A 318 20.21 -1.60 -4.57
C ASP A 318 19.98 -0.45 -5.58
N LEU A 319 19.06 0.48 -5.28
CA LEU A 319 18.72 1.65 -6.11
C LEU A 319 19.38 2.93 -5.62
#